data_18d9a2154f204c800a2360545cb1a4d4
#
_entry.id   18d9a2154f204c800a2360545cb1a4d4
#
_cell.length_a   1.000
_cell.length_b   1.000
_cell.length_c   1.000
_cell.angle_alpha   90.00
_cell.angle_beta   90.00
_cell.angle_gamma   90.00
#
_symmetry.space_group_name_H-M   'P 1'
#
loop_
_entity.id
_entity.type
_entity.pdbx_description
1 polymer ?
#
loop_
_entity_poly.entity_id
_entity_poly.type
_entity_poly.pdbx_seq_one_letter_code
_entity_poly.pdbx_strand_id
1 'polypeptide(L)'
;TCVIKDRVFSQEFDDFCEYCHTEDIPLYVTLAKPVGSARGHDEWVCTKDDVDHLKYLEDKYNIFTHMTPSYGQPGKCITVKGINTVNHDGEIVPCPYMDLSIGNVMDMPLSDILDRGMKDKWLGPYRDECIIGENFDFIKFHNDTVAEHLKDTPLLPVPYEKGFAIAGATKKGSEKEHLPFPSIVNVTKEAKA
;
A
#
# COMPACT_ATOMS: atom_id res chain seq x y z
N THR A 1 -13.54 -8.10 4.43
CA THR A 1 -14.30 -7.64 3.27
C THR A 1 -13.52 -6.60 2.47
N CYS A 2 -13.79 -6.47 1.18
CA CYS A 2 -13.28 -5.41 0.32
C CYS A 2 -14.42 -4.47 -0.06
N VAL A 3 -14.21 -3.17 0.11
CA VAL A 3 -15.23 -2.14 -0.14
C VAL A 3 -14.81 -1.27 -1.32
N ILE A 4 -15.77 -1.02 -2.22
CA ILE A 4 -15.60 -0.11 -3.36
C ILE A 4 -16.25 1.23 -3.05
N LYS A 5 -15.92 2.24 -3.87
CA LYS A 5 -16.47 3.58 -3.81
C LYS A 5 -18.00 3.57 -3.59
N ASP A 6 -18.50 4.52 -2.80
CA ASP A 6 -19.89 4.74 -2.43
C ASP A 6 -20.53 3.61 -1.58
N ARG A 7 -19.95 2.40 -1.53
CA ARG A 7 -20.49 1.30 -0.71
C ARG A 7 -20.23 1.48 0.78
N VAL A 8 -19.17 2.21 1.13
CA VAL A 8 -18.84 2.53 2.53
C VAL A 8 -19.98 3.33 3.20
N PHE A 9 -20.73 4.15 2.43
CA PHE A 9 -21.86 4.93 2.91
C PHE A 9 -23.20 4.20 2.85
N SER A 10 -23.25 2.96 2.35
CA SER A 10 -24.51 2.26 2.26
C SER A 10 -25.01 1.82 3.65
N GLN A 11 -26.32 1.86 3.85
CA GLN A 11 -26.93 1.39 5.09
C GLN A 11 -26.61 -0.09 5.33
N GLU A 12 -26.56 -0.89 4.26
CA GLU A 12 -26.23 -2.32 4.34
C GLU A 12 -24.82 -2.55 4.90
N PHE A 13 -23.85 -1.65 4.59
CA PHE A 13 -22.51 -1.77 5.12
C PHE A 13 -22.44 -1.35 6.59
N ASP A 14 -23.16 -0.29 6.98
CA ASP A 14 -23.27 0.11 8.39
C ASP A 14 -23.94 -0.98 9.23
N ASP A 15 -25.05 -1.54 8.77
CA ASP A 15 -25.75 -2.66 9.41
C ASP A 15 -24.86 -3.90 9.54
N PHE A 16 -24.02 -4.17 8.53
CA PHE A 16 -23.04 -5.28 8.56
C PHE A 16 -21.94 -5.05 9.60
N CYS A 17 -21.41 -3.83 9.68
CA CYS A 17 -20.43 -3.47 10.70
C CYS A 17 -21.04 -3.58 12.12
N GLU A 18 -22.27 -3.08 12.31
CA GLU A 18 -23.00 -3.19 13.58
C GLU A 18 -23.27 -4.65 13.97
N TYR A 19 -23.67 -5.47 13.02
CA TYR A 19 -23.88 -6.90 13.25
C TYR A 19 -22.58 -7.58 13.70
N CYS A 20 -21.48 -7.37 12.99
CA CYS A 20 -20.18 -7.94 13.37
C CYS A 20 -19.75 -7.49 14.77
N HIS A 21 -19.95 -6.20 15.08
CA HIS A 21 -19.63 -5.65 16.39
C HIS A 21 -20.48 -6.29 17.51
N THR A 22 -21.79 -6.42 17.29
CA THR A 22 -22.74 -6.97 18.28
C THR A 22 -22.49 -8.45 18.55
N GLU A 23 -22.14 -9.21 17.52
CA GLU A 23 -21.88 -10.65 17.60
C GLU A 23 -20.40 -10.97 17.96
N ASP A 24 -19.60 -9.95 18.30
CA ASP A 24 -18.15 -10.10 18.59
C ASP A 24 -17.37 -10.80 17.47
N ILE A 25 -17.73 -10.50 16.22
CA ILE A 25 -17.05 -11.02 15.02
C ILE A 25 -15.99 -10.02 14.57
N PRO A 26 -14.69 -10.37 14.59
CA PRO A 26 -13.65 -9.49 14.08
C PRO A 26 -13.85 -9.19 12.58
N LEU A 27 -14.07 -7.93 12.25
CA LEU A 27 -14.25 -7.49 10.88
C LEU A 27 -13.01 -6.76 10.38
N TYR A 28 -12.36 -7.32 9.34
CA TYR A 28 -11.26 -6.67 8.63
C TYR A 28 -11.77 -6.09 7.31
N VAL A 29 -11.56 -4.78 7.11
CA VAL A 29 -12.00 -4.05 5.93
C VAL A 29 -10.80 -3.56 5.14
N THR A 30 -10.83 -3.74 3.83
CA THR A 30 -9.88 -3.12 2.91
C THR A 30 -10.61 -2.36 1.81
N LEU A 31 -10.07 -1.21 1.42
CA LEU A 31 -10.57 -0.47 0.27
C LEU A 31 -10.13 -1.14 -1.03
N ALA A 32 -10.93 -1.03 -2.07
CA ALA A 32 -10.55 -1.50 -3.39
C ALA A 32 -9.24 -0.86 -3.86
N LYS A 33 -8.37 -1.66 -4.45
CA LYS A 33 -7.09 -1.22 -5.01
C LYS A 33 -7.12 -1.40 -6.53
N PRO A 34 -6.47 -0.52 -7.30
CA PRO A 34 -6.50 -0.55 -8.76
C PRO A 34 -5.59 -1.64 -9.35
N VAL A 35 -5.70 -2.88 -8.87
CA VAL A 35 -4.88 -4.02 -9.30
C VAL A 35 -5.74 -5.25 -9.62
N GLY A 36 -5.18 -6.18 -10.37
CA GLY A 36 -5.90 -7.40 -10.75
C GLY A 36 -7.18 -7.08 -11.52
N SER A 37 -8.31 -7.65 -11.11
CA SER A 37 -9.61 -7.42 -11.75
C SER A 37 -10.16 -6.01 -11.56
N ALA A 38 -9.66 -5.25 -10.60
CA ALA A 38 -10.05 -3.85 -10.38
C ALA A 38 -9.24 -2.86 -11.22
N ARG A 39 -8.25 -3.34 -11.99
CA ARG A 39 -7.46 -2.49 -12.88
C ARG A 39 -8.34 -1.92 -13.99
N GLY A 40 -8.25 -0.60 -14.19
CA GLY A 40 -9.07 0.11 -15.18
C GLY A 40 -10.50 0.42 -14.71
N HIS A 41 -10.85 0.06 -13.47
CA HIS A 41 -12.11 0.38 -12.81
C HIS A 41 -11.92 1.53 -11.83
N ASP A 42 -11.57 2.71 -12.33
CA ASP A 42 -11.34 3.90 -11.49
C ASP A 42 -12.60 4.30 -10.71
N GLU A 43 -13.78 3.91 -11.21
CA GLU A 43 -15.06 4.09 -10.53
C GLU A 43 -15.20 3.27 -9.24
N TRP A 44 -14.35 2.26 -9.03
CA TRP A 44 -14.33 1.46 -7.79
C TRP A 44 -13.38 2.01 -6.73
N VAL A 45 -12.48 2.91 -7.13
CA VAL A 45 -11.51 3.50 -6.20
C VAL A 45 -12.22 4.47 -5.28
N CYS A 46 -12.07 4.24 -3.98
CA CYS A 46 -12.69 5.05 -2.94
C CYS A 46 -12.20 6.49 -2.97
N THR A 47 -13.06 7.43 -2.63
CA THR A 47 -12.75 8.85 -2.48
C THR A 47 -12.22 9.15 -1.09
N LYS A 48 -11.78 10.39 -0.86
CA LYS A 48 -11.40 10.84 0.48
C LYS A 48 -12.56 10.73 1.47
N ASP A 49 -13.77 11.04 1.04
CA ASP A 49 -14.95 10.96 1.89
C ASP A 49 -15.25 9.51 2.30
N ASP A 50 -15.10 8.54 1.38
CA ASP A 50 -15.19 7.11 1.69
C ASP A 50 -14.15 6.69 2.75
N VAL A 51 -12.90 7.15 2.60
CA VAL A 51 -11.82 6.88 3.55
C VAL A 51 -12.13 7.46 4.93
N ASP A 52 -12.57 8.72 4.99
CA ASP A 52 -12.87 9.40 6.25
C ASP A 52 -14.07 8.74 6.94
N HIS A 53 -15.09 8.29 6.16
CA HIS A 53 -16.22 7.54 6.70
C HIS A 53 -15.80 6.16 7.23
N LEU A 54 -14.91 5.45 6.53
CA LEU A 54 -14.38 4.19 7.04
C LEU A 54 -13.67 4.36 8.37
N LYS A 55 -12.86 5.43 8.54
CA LYS A 55 -12.22 5.75 9.82
C LYS A 55 -13.24 6.00 10.94
N TYR A 56 -14.34 6.70 10.62
CA TYR A 56 -15.46 6.85 11.56
C TYR A 56 -16.07 5.50 11.96
N LEU A 57 -16.25 4.57 11.01
CA LEU A 57 -16.78 3.23 11.30
C LEU A 57 -15.77 2.37 12.10
N GLU A 58 -14.45 2.54 11.89
CA GLU A 58 -13.41 1.91 12.72
C GLU A 58 -13.60 2.29 14.20
N ASP A 59 -13.76 3.58 14.47
CA ASP A 59 -13.95 4.07 15.84
C ASP A 59 -15.31 3.63 16.43
N LYS A 60 -16.37 3.64 15.62
CA LYS A 60 -17.73 3.31 16.05
C LYS A 60 -17.92 1.84 16.38
N TYR A 61 -17.39 0.96 15.54
CA TYR A 61 -17.65 -0.49 15.60
C TYR A 61 -16.42 -1.34 15.96
N ASN A 62 -15.28 -0.72 16.25
CA ASN A 62 -14.02 -1.42 16.53
C ASN A 62 -13.65 -2.44 15.44
N ILE A 63 -13.83 -2.05 14.19
CA ILE A 63 -13.40 -2.83 13.03
C ILE A 63 -11.94 -2.58 12.71
N PHE A 64 -11.33 -3.42 11.89
CA PHE A 64 -9.92 -3.33 11.55
C PHE A 64 -9.74 -3.02 10.06
N THR A 65 -8.79 -2.16 9.73
CA THR A 65 -8.33 -1.98 8.35
C THR A 65 -6.89 -2.46 8.21
N HIS A 66 -6.40 -2.51 6.98
CA HIS A 66 -4.98 -2.82 6.74
C HIS A 66 -4.03 -1.73 7.26
N MET A 67 -4.57 -0.58 7.69
CA MET A 67 -3.82 0.51 8.32
C MET A 67 -3.92 0.48 9.85
N THR A 68 -4.83 -0.31 10.42
CA THR A 68 -4.88 -0.54 11.87
C THR A 68 -3.53 -1.06 12.36
N PRO A 69 -3.07 -0.69 13.56
CA PRO A 69 -1.73 -1.00 14.03
C PRO A 69 -1.32 -2.45 13.78
N SER A 70 -0.36 -2.63 12.91
CA SER A 70 0.20 -3.93 12.58
C SER A 70 1.71 -3.89 12.74
N TYR A 71 2.32 -5.02 13.05
CA TYR A 71 3.77 -5.15 13.20
C TYR A 71 4.39 -4.18 14.22
N GLY A 72 3.65 -3.82 15.28
CA GLY A 72 4.13 -2.93 16.35
C GLY A 72 4.30 -1.46 15.94
N GLN A 73 3.81 -1.06 14.77
CA GLN A 73 3.80 0.33 14.31
C GLN A 73 2.37 0.88 14.35
N PRO A 74 2.15 2.08 14.89
CA PRO A 74 0.84 2.71 14.84
C PRO A 74 0.51 3.09 13.40
N GLY A 75 -0.50 2.46 12.82
CA GLY A 75 -1.19 2.83 11.60
C GLY A 75 -0.38 3.49 10.48
N LYS A 76 0.74 2.89 10.04
CA LYS A 76 1.59 3.48 8.98
C LYS A 76 1.74 2.56 7.81
N CYS A 77 1.78 3.15 6.61
CA CYS A 77 2.08 2.41 5.39
C CYS A 77 3.47 1.79 5.47
N ILE A 78 3.54 0.45 5.40
CA ILE A 78 4.78 -0.34 5.53
C ILE A 78 5.38 -0.73 4.18
N THR A 79 4.91 -0.11 3.10
CA THR A 79 5.44 -0.34 1.74
C THR A 79 6.96 -0.14 1.71
N VAL A 80 7.71 -1.04 1.09
CA VAL A 80 9.20 -1.17 1.14
C VAL A 80 9.75 -1.45 2.54
N LYS A 81 9.24 -0.80 3.57
CA LYS A 81 9.79 -0.81 4.93
C LYS A 81 9.55 -2.11 5.68
N GLY A 82 8.39 -2.72 5.48
CA GLY A 82 7.99 -3.94 6.19
C GLY A 82 7.33 -4.99 5.30
N ILE A 83 6.93 -4.64 4.08
CA ILE A 83 6.34 -5.57 3.13
C ILE A 83 6.93 -5.34 1.73
N ASN A 84 7.36 -6.43 1.12
CA ASN A 84 7.78 -6.48 -0.27
C ASN A 84 7.36 -7.83 -0.84
N THR A 85 6.98 -7.87 -2.09
CA THR A 85 6.61 -9.11 -2.78
C THR A 85 7.63 -9.40 -3.88
N VAL A 86 8.14 -10.60 -3.91
CA VAL A 86 8.98 -11.11 -5.01
C VAL A 86 8.09 -11.98 -5.90
N ASN A 87 8.00 -11.65 -7.17
CA ASN A 87 7.27 -12.49 -8.11
C ASN A 87 8.16 -13.63 -8.66
N HIS A 88 7.59 -14.51 -9.48
CA HIS A 88 8.29 -15.69 -10.02
C HIS A 88 9.44 -15.32 -10.98
N ASP A 89 9.45 -14.12 -11.57
CA ASP A 89 10.50 -13.62 -12.44
C ASP A 89 11.60 -12.86 -11.68
N GLY A 90 11.49 -12.79 -10.34
CA GLY A 90 12.44 -12.07 -9.49
C GLY A 90 12.18 -10.58 -9.34
N GLU A 91 11.11 -10.05 -9.93
CA GLU A 91 10.72 -8.65 -9.75
C GLU A 91 10.25 -8.39 -8.32
N ILE A 92 10.73 -7.30 -7.74
CA ILE A 92 10.32 -6.84 -6.40
C ILE A 92 9.27 -5.74 -6.55
N VAL A 93 8.05 -6.02 -6.08
CA VAL A 93 7.02 -4.99 -5.92
C VAL A 93 6.95 -4.56 -4.47
N PRO A 94 6.88 -3.25 -4.19
CA PRO A 94 7.00 -2.71 -2.83
C PRO A 94 5.76 -2.96 -1.96
N CYS A 95 4.68 -3.45 -2.56
CA CYS A 95 3.43 -3.81 -1.91
C CYS A 95 2.67 -4.79 -2.81
N PRO A 96 1.97 -5.80 -2.27
CA PRO A 96 1.21 -6.75 -3.08
C PRO A 96 0.05 -6.11 -3.88
N TYR A 97 -0.29 -4.86 -3.59
CA TYR A 97 -1.31 -4.09 -4.27
C TYR A 97 -0.75 -3.10 -5.29
N MET A 98 0.48 -3.31 -5.77
CA MET A 98 1.11 -2.47 -6.80
C MET A 98 1.55 -3.32 -7.99
N ASP A 99 1.40 -2.74 -9.18
CA ASP A 99 1.88 -3.33 -10.44
C ASP A 99 3.18 -2.63 -10.93
N LEU A 100 3.94 -1.98 -10.03
CA LEU A 100 5.20 -1.30 -10.32
C LEU A 100 6.35 -1.97 -9.56
N SER A 101 7.43 -2.30 -10.27
CA SER A 101 8.64 -2.89 -9.68
C SER A 101 9.62 -1.82 -9.17
N ILE A 102 10.36 -2.15 -8.13
CA ILE A 102 11.52 -1.38 -7.66
C ILE A 102 12.86 -2.01 -8.06
N GLY A 103 12.85 -3.13 -8.73
CA GLY A 103 14.01 -3.83 -9.27
C GLY A 103 13.85 -5.33 -9.27
N ASN A 104 14.85 -6.04 -9.86
CA ASN A 104 14.84 -7.48 -9.99
C ASN A 104 16.03 -8.10 -9.25
N VAL A 105 15.76 -9.13 -8.43
CA VAL A 105 16.82 -9.82 -7.64
C VAL A 105 17.77 -10.64 -8.48
N MET A 106 17.43 -10.90 -9.74
CA MET A 106 18.33 -11.56 -10.69
C MET A 106 19.40 -10.60 -11.23
N ASP A 107 19.13 -9.28 -11.19
CA ASP A 107 19.98 -8.26 -11.78
C ASP A 107 20.83 -7.52 -10.73
N MET A 108 20.33 -7.43 -9.48
CA MET A 108 21.02 -6.69 -8.42
C MET A 108 20.70 -7.22 -7.02
N PRO A 109 21.57 -6.98 -6.02
CA PRO A 109 21.33 -7.39 -4.65
C PRO A 109 20.01 -6.81 -4.08
N LEU A 110 19.31 -7.60 -3.27
CA LEU A 110 18.07 -7.17 -2.62
C LEU A 110 18.25 -5.89 -1.77
N SER A 111 19.41 -5.76 -1.09
CA SER A 111 19.74 -4.55 -0.32
C SER A 111 19.68 -3.28 -1.18
N ASP A 112 20.22 -3.34 -2.40
CA ASP A 112 20.30 -2.20 -3.30
C ASP A 112 18.90 -1.86 -3.87
N ILE A 113 18.07 -2.89 -4.09
CA ILE A 113 16.67 -2.72 -4.50
C ILE A 113 15.87 -2.03 -3.38
N LEU A 114 16.02 -2.48 -2.14
CA LEU A 114 15.33 -1.88 -1.00
C LEU A 114 15.81 -0.45 -0.74
N ASP A 115 17.12 -0.20 -0.82
CA ASP A 115 17.69 1.14 -0.72
C ASP A 115 17.16 2.07 -1.82
N ARG A 116 17.00 1.58 -3.03
CA ARG A 116 16.37 2.31 -4.14
C ARG A 116 14.92 2.68 -3.81
N GLY A 117 14.14 1.71 -3.32
CA GLY A 117 12.76 1.94 -2.89
C GLY A 117 12.66 2.94 -1.74
N MET A 118 13.58 2.88 -0.76
CA MET A 118 13.62 3.82 0.36
C MET A 118 14.02 5.25 -0.04
N LYS A 119 14.73 5.42 -1.15
CA LYS A 119 15.11 6.72 -1.71
C LYS A 119 14.05 7.31 -2.65
N ASP A 120 13.06 6.50 -3.04
CA ASP A 120 11.97 6.96 -3.92
C ASP A 120 11.06 7.96 -3.20
N LYS A 121 10.63 9.00 -3.92
CA LYS A 121 9.80 10.10 -3.36
C LYS A 121 8.43 9.64 -2.87
N TRP A 122 7.89 8.57 -3.47
CA TRP A 122 6.60 8.00 -3.10
C TRP A 122 6.73 6.99 -1.98
N LEU A 123 7.73 6.10 -2.08
CA LEU A 123 7.85 4.93 -1.22
C LEU A 123 8.66 5.19 0.04
N GLY A 124 9.69 6.06 -0.01
CA GLY A 124 10.59 6.36 1.10
C GLY A 124 9.93 7.03 2.31
N PRO A 125 9.09 8.07 2.15
CA PRO A 125 8.47 8.73 3.29
C PRO A 125 7.58 7.80 4.12
N TYR A 126 7.58 7.98 5.45
CA TYR A 126 6.57 7.39 6.32
C TYR A 126 5.25 8.14 6.15
N ARG A 127 4.15 7.39 6.03
CA ARG A 127 2.80 7.93 5.75
C ARG A 127 1.78 7.29 6.67
N ASP A 128 0.85 8.10 7.13
CA ASP A 128 -0.29 7.65 7.94
C ASP A 128 -1.47 7.20 7.03
N GLU A 129 -1.28 7.23 5.71
CA GLU A 129 -2.23 6.82 4.68
C GLU A 129 -1.73 5.62 3.88
N CYS A 130 -2.61 4.81 3.35
CA CYS A 130 -2.28 3.77 2.39
C CYS A 130 -1.96 4.40 1.05
N ILE A 131 -0.68 4.34 0.62
CA ILE A 131 -0.26 5.00 -0.61
C ILE A 131 -1.07 4.56 -1.85
N ILE A 132 -1.41 3.28 -1.97
CA ILE A 132 -2.15 2.73 -3.14
C ILE A 132 -3.67 2.67 -2.92
N GLY A 133 -4.17 3.11 -1.78
CA GLY A 133 -5.60 3.10 -1.48
C GLY A 133 -6.18 4.45 -1.07
N GLU A 134 -5.33 5.40 -0.66
CA GLU A 134 -5.75 6.67 -0.08
C GLU A 134 -5.01 7.87 -0.68
N ASN A 135 -3.82 7.67 -1.29
CA ASN A 135 -3.08 8.76 -1.93
C ASN A 135 -3.46 8.86 -3.40
N PHE A 136 -4.38 9.77 -3.72
CA PHE A 136 -4.96 9.88 -5.07
C PHE A 136 -3.96 10.32 -6.13
N ASP A 137 -2.94 11.11 -5.78
CA ASP A 137 -1.87 11.47 -6.71
C ASP A 137 -1.01 10.25 -7.08
N PHE A 138 -0.71 9.41 -6.09
CA PHE A 138 0.00 8.17 -6.34
C PHE A 138 -0.85 7.16 -7.12
N ILE A 139 -2.13 7.00 -6.77
CA ILE A 139 -3.06 6.12 -7.47
C ILE A 139 -3.13 6.50 -8.95
N LYS A 140 -3.28 7.80 -9.24
CA LYS A 140 -3.27 8.30 -10.61
C LYS A 140 -1.96 8.01 -11.32
N PHE A 141 -0.82 8.30 -10.70
CA PHE A 141 0.50 7.97 -11.25
C PHE A 141 0.64 6.48 -11.55
N HIS A 142 0.23 5.61 -10.62
CA HIS A 142 0.26 4.17 -10.78
C HIS A 142 -0.60 3.73 -11.97
N ASN A 143 -1.87 4.16 -12.03
CA ASN A 143 -2.81 3.76 -13.08
C ASN A 143 -2.35 4.23 -14.46
N ASP A 144 -1.92 5.49 -14.58
CA ASP A 144 -1.42 6.04 -15.85
C ASP A 144 -0.17 5.28 -16.34
N THR A 145 0.76 4.97 -15.42
CA THR A 145 1.98 4.25 -15.74
C THR A 145 1.70 2.82 -16.19
N VAL A 146 0.82 2.11 -15.47
CA VAL A 146 0.43 0.75 -15.82
C VAL A 146 -0.35 0.74 -17.14
N ALA A 147 -1.28 1.65 -17.35
CA ALA A 147 -2.06 1.74 -18.59
C ALA A 147 -1.17 2.01 -19.81
N GLU A 148 -0.15 2.86 -19.66
CA GLU A 148 0.81 3.13 -20.75
C GLU A 148 1.66 1.88 -21.06
N HIS A 149 2.18 1.21 -20.03
CA HIS A 149 2.97 -0.01 -20.20
C HIS A 149 2.19 -1.13 -20.90
N LEU A 150 0.92 -1.30 -20.55
CA LEU A 150 0.06 -2.35 -21.12
C LEU A 150 -0.29 -2.14 -22.60
N LYS A 151 0.00 -0.98 -23.19
CA LYS A 151 -0.09 -0.80 -24.64
C LYS A 151 0.99 -1.57 -25.39
N ASP A 152 2.15 -1.74 -24.77
CA ASP A 152 3.31 -2.39 -25.40
C ASP A 152 3.41 -3.88 -25.03
N THR A 153 3.01 -4.28 -23.84
CA THR A 153 3.14 -5.64 -23.33
C THR A 153 2.12 -5.96 -22.24
N PRO A 154 1.56 -7.17 -22.21
CA PRO A 154 0.65 -7.58 -21.15
C PRO A 154 1.37 -7.98 -19.84
N LEU A 155 2.71 -7.93 -19.79
CA LEU A 155 3.50 -8.40 -18.66
C LEU A 155 3.57 -7.36 -17.56
N LEU A 156 3.34 -7.79 -16.33
CA LEU A 156 3.46 -6.99 -15.11
C LEU A 156 4.38 -7.69 -14.10
N PRO A 157 4.98 -6.96 -13.18
CA PRO A 157 4.87 -5.51 -12.96
C PRO A 157 5.60 -4.68 -14.01
N VAL A 158 5.28 -3.38 -14.08
CA VAL A 158 6.04 -2.40 -14.87
C VAL A 158 7.46 -2.32 -14.31
N PRO A 159 8.51 -2.50 -15.13
CA PRO A 159 9.90 -2.41 -14.68
C PRO A 159 10.24 -1.03 -14.09
N TYR A 160 11.21 -0.99 -13.17
CA TYR A 160 11.64 0.22 -12.47
C TYR A 160 11.90 1.40 -13.43
N GLU A 161 12.59 1.17 -14.53
CA GLU A 161 13.02 2.17 -15.50
C GLU A 161 11.83 2.83 -16.22
N LYS A 162 10.72 2.12 -16.37
CA LYS A 162 9.47 2.60 -16.99
C LYS A 162 8.45 3.11 -15.97
N GLY A 163 8.68 2.88 -14.68
CA GLY A 163 7.81 3.25 -13.58
C GLY A 163 8.43 4.31 -12.67
N PHE A 164 8.93 3.90 -11.54
CA PHE A 164 9.44 4.81 -10.48
C PHE A 164 10.60 5.69 -10.93
N ALA A 165 11.50 5.22 -11.81
CA ALA A 165 12.63 6.01 -12.31
C ALA A 165 12.17 7.29 -13.04
N ILE A 166 11.10 7.21 -13.82
CA ILE A 166 10.53 8.35 -14.54
C ILE A 166 9.91 9.35 -13.56
N ALA A 167 9.23 8.86 -12.52
CA ALA A 167 8.66 9.70 -11.47
C ALA A 167 9.73 10.48 -10.68
N GLY A 168 10.92 9.91 -10.51
CA GLY A 168 12.06 10.54 -9.83
C GLY A 168 12.75 11.65 -10.63
N ALA A 169 12.68 11.59 -11.96
CA ALA A 169 13.33 12.56 -12.84
C ALA A 169 12.70 13.96 -12.84
N THR A 170 11.52 14.14 -12.25
CA THR A 170 10.72 15.38 -12.37
C THR A 170 10.91 16.41 -11.27
N LYS A 171 11.75 16.21 -10.23
CA LYS A 171 12.17 17.33 -9.33
C LYS A 171 13.48 17.02 -8.58
N LYS A 172 14.56 17.76 -8.91
CA LYS A 172 15.63 18.08 -7.95
C LYS A 172 15.05 19.06 -6.93
N GLY A 173 14.92 18.62 -5.67
CA GLY A 173 14.57 19.53 -4.59
C GLY A 173 14.22 18.83 -3.29
N SER A 174 15.07 19.02 -2.31
CA SER A 174 15.03 18.67 -0.88
C SER A 174 15.56 17.29 -0.49
N GLU A 175 16.87 17.27 -0.23
CA GLU A 175 17.49 16.33 0.69
C GLU A 175 16.84 16.50 2.07
N LYS A 176 16.05 15.50 2.51
CA LYS A 176 15.75 15.29 3.93
C LYS A 176 16.48 14.03 4.36
N GLU A 177 17.17 14.17 5.50
CA GLU A 177 18.01 13.15 6.11
C GLU A 177 17.36 11.78 6.15
N HIS A 178 18.13 10.80 5.69
CA HIS A 178 17.84 9.39 5.77
C HIS A 178 17.91 8.93 7.23
N LEU A 179 16.78 8.64 7.86
CA LEU A 179 16.79 7.95 9.14
C LEU A 179 17.22 6.50 8.89
N PRO A 180 18.25 6.00 9.61
CA PRO A 180 18.67 4.61 9.49
C PRO A 180 17.53 3.66 9.88
N PHE A 181 17.50 2.47 9.23
CA PHE A 181 16.61 1.39 9.65
C PHE A 181 16.71 1.22 11.18
N PRO A 182 15.58 1.14 11.90
CA PRO A 182 15.64 0.75 13.29
C PRO A 182 16.33 -0.63 13.34
N SER A 183 17.47 -0.69 14.03
CA SER A 183 18.15 -1.95 14.29
C SER A 183 17.14 -2.94 14.84
N ILE A 184 17.11 -4.16 14.30
CA ILE A 184 16.30 -5.26 14.81
C ILE A 184 16.63 -5.42 16.29
N VAL A 185 15.73 -4.95 17.13
CA VAL A 185 15.83 -5.19 18.57
C VAL A 185 15.63 -6.69 18.72
N ASN A 186 16.68 -7.38 19.13
CA ASN A 186 16.63 -8.78 19.50
C ASN A 186 15.58 -8.98 20.60
N VAL A 187 14.37 -9.37 20.22
CA VAL A 187 13.35 -9.87 21.14
C VAL A 187 13.67 -11.33 21.47
N THR A 188 14.82 -11.54 22.11
CA THR A 188 15.12 -12.79 22.78
C THR A 188 15.76 -12.48 24.12
N LYS A 189 14.91 -12.43 25.13
CA LYS A 189 15.11 -12.85 26.51
C LYS A 189 14.26 -12.00 27.45
N GLU A 190 13.10 -12.54 27.77
CA GLU A 190 12.53 -12.49 29.11
C GLU A 190 11.15 -13.16 29.09
N ALA A 191 11.21 -14.49 28.99
CA ALA A 191 10.11 -15.37 29.38
C ALA A 191 10.73 -16.46 30.26
N LYS A 192 11.12 -16.08 31.48
CA LYS A 192 11.37 -16.99 32.60
C LYS A 192 11.37 -16.19 33.90
N ALA A 193 10.25 -16.10 34.56
CA ALA A 193 10.06 -16.19 36.00
C ALA A 193 8.54 -16.21 36.28
#